data_a216f7e9f1a9ed3ab56d4fceb0d4abde
#
_entry.id   a216f7e9f1a9ed3ab56d4fceb0d4abde
#
_cell.length_a   1.000
_cell.length_b   1.000
_cell.length_c   1.000
_cell.angle_alpha   90.00
_cell.angle_beta   90.00
_cell.angle_gamma   90.00
#
_symmetry.space_group_name_H-M   'P 1'
#
loop_
_entity.id
_entity.type
_entity.pdbx_description
1 polymer ?
#
loop_
_entity_poly.entity_id
_entity_poly.type
_entity_poly.pdbx_seq_one_letter_code
_entity_poly.pdbx_strand_id
1 'polypeptide(L)'
;TLSLHDALPISGKEMFLASVKEAERYGANVLMLYTGAPQNTRRKEIKDLNIEAGWEYATKAGIREIVVHAPYIINLANTVKPETFEFAVEFLEKEIRRTAAMRSKILVLHPGSALDAGAEAGIAQTVRGLNMVLDANGDDVFIALETMAGKGSEIGRTFEEIRAIYDGVHKKERLRVCFDTCHVNDAGYDLVHDYDGVFETFDKVIGLDQIAVFHINDSLNPLGAHRSEEHTSE
;
A
#
# COMPACT_ATOMS: atom_id res chain seq x y z
N THR A 1 13.13 -5.65 12.17
CA THR A 1 12.67 -4.71 11.12
C THR A 1 12.04 -3.55 11.83
N LEU A 2 12.67 -2.38 11.80
CA LEU A 2 12.05 -1.15 12.30
C LEU A 2 11.16 -0.61 11.17
N SER A 3 9.85 -0.66 11.35
CA SER A 3 8.91 0.08 10.53
C SER A 3 9.02 1.56 10.88
N LEU A 4 9.23 2.42 9.91
CA LEU A 4 8.94 3.84 10.05
C LEU A 4 7.43 3.98 9.95
N HIS A 5 6.82 4.62 10.95
CA HIS A 5 5.37 4.70 11.13
C HIS A 5 4.60 5.36 9.99
N ASP A 6 5.25 6.09 9.10
CA ASP A 6 4.64 6.68 7.91
C ASP A 6 5.55 6.56 6.70
N ALA A 7 4.96 6.34 5.53
CA ALA A 7 5.70 6.43 4.29
C ALA A 7 6.21 7.86 4.10
N LEU A 8 7.53 8.02 4.05
CA LEU A 8 8.16 9.33 3.89
C LEU A 8 7.90 9.88 2.49
N PRO A 9 7.37 11.11 2.35
CA PRO A 9 7.28 11.71 1.03
C PRO A 9 8.67 12.07 0.52
N ILE A 10 8.99 11.68 -0.71
CA ILE A 10 10.19 12.19 -1.38
C ILE A 10 10.01 13.70 -1.57
N SER A 11 10.84 14.51 -0.91
CA SER A 11 10.68 15.96 -0.87
C SER A 11 12.02 16.72 -0.82
N GLY A 12 11.94 18.04 -0.84
CA GLY A 12 13.12 18.92 -0.75
C GLY A 12 14.03 18.87 -1.98
N LYS A 13 15.28 19.29 -1.79
CA LYS A 13 16.28 19.36 -2.87
C LYS A 13 16.97 18.02 -3.11
N GLU A 14 17.15 17.22 -2.07
CA GLU A 14 17.85 15.94 -2.14
C GLU A 14 16.93 14.76 -2.52
N MET A 15 15.63 14.96 -2.52
CA MET A 15 14.64 13.96 -2.94
C MET A 15 14.82 12.60 -2.23
N PHE A 16 14.98 11.50 -2.99
CA PHE A 16 15.16 10.16 -2.43
C PHE A 16 16.37 10.04 -1.49
N LEU A 17 17.48 10.73 -1.78
CA LEU A 17 18.62 10.75 -0.87
C LEU A 17 18.27 11.30 0.52
N ALA A 18 17.38 12.29 0.61
CA ALA A 18 16.94 12.82 1.91
C ALA A 18 16.17 11.75 2.70
N SER A 19 15.26 11.02 2.06
CA SER A 19 14.50 9.95 2.70
C SER A 19 15.40 8.82 3.21
N VAL A 20 16.44 8.47 2.45
CA VAL A 20 17.43 7.46 2.86
C VAL A 20 18.24 7.93 4.08
N LYS A 21 18.70 9.18 4.09
CA LYS A 21 19.41 9.77 5.24
C LYS A 21 18.54 9.82 6.49
N GLU A 22 17.25 10.07 6.31
CA GLU A 22 16.29 10.07 7.41
C GLU A 22 16.08 8.66 7.95
N ALA A 23 15.90 7.67 7.11
CA ALA A 23 15.80 6.26 7.50
C ALA A 23 17.04 5.79 8.28
N GLU A 24 18.25 6.19 7.87
CA GLU A 24 19.48 5.89 8.60
C GLU A 24 19.46 6.45 10.03
N ARG A 25 18.96 7.69 10.22
CA ARG A 25 18.87 8.31 11.56
C ARG A 25 18.03 7.50 12.54
N TYR A 26 17.03 6.78 12.03
CA TYR A 26 16.18 5.88 12.81
C TYR A 26 16.76 4.45 12.91
N GLY A 27 17.93 4.19 12.32
CA GLY A 27 18.52 2.86 12.29
C GLY A 27 17.74 1.85 11.45
N ALA A 28 16.93 2.33 10.52
CA ALA A 28 16.12 1.49 9.66
C ALA A 28 16.98 0.78 8.61
N ASN A 29 16.62 -0.46 8.25
CA ASN A 29 17.23 -1.23 7.19
C ASN A 29 16.31 -1.44 5.98
N VAL A 30 15.05 -1.02 6.11
CA VAL A 30 14.02 -0.94 5.07
C VAL A 30 13.35 0.43 5.17
N LEU A 31 12.93 0.98 4.07
CA LEU A 31 12.30 2.30 3.97
C LEU A 31 11.03 2.22 3.15
N MET A 32 9.91 2.73 3.68
CA MET A 32 8.71 2.97 2.89
C MET A 32 8.60 4.45 2.53
N LEU A 33 8.18 4.72 1.29
CA LEU A 33 8.06 6.10 0.80
C LEU A 33 6.95 6.28 -0.23
N TYR A 34 6.49 7.54 -0.37
CA TYR A 34 5.71 7.99 -1.51
C TYR A 34 6.64 8.59 -2.57
N THR A 35 6.40 8.35 -3.85
CA THR A 35 7.20 8.93 -4.95
C THR A 35 6.90 10.42 -5.21
N GLY A 36 6.08 11.02 -4.38
CA GLY A 36 5.66 12.43 -4.36
C GLY A 36 4.67 12.65 -3.23
N ALA A 37 4.06 13.83 -3.14
CA ALA A 37 3.07 14.11 -2.09
C ALA A 37 1.84 13.17 -2.23
N PRO A 38 1.42 12.48 -1.13
CA PRO A 38 0.35 11.48 -1.20
C PRO A 38 -1.05 12.09 -1.46
N GLN A 39 -1.23 13.39 -1.19
CA GLN A 39 -2.52 14.08 -1.30
C GLN A 39 -2.77 14.72 -2.68
N ASN A 40 -1.81 14.65 -3.62
CA ASN A 40 -1.97 15.29 -4.91
C ASN A 40 -1.33 14.49 -6.06
N THR A 41 -1.59 14.95 -7.29
CA THR A 41 -1.12 14.30 -8.51
C THR A 41 0.23 14.80 -9.01
N ARG A 42 0.81 15.81 -8.35
CA ARG A 42 2.06 16.40 -8.81
C ARG A 42 3.20 15.43 -8.59
N ARG A 43 3.91 15.14 -9.67
CA ARG A 43 5.09 14.25 -9.66
C ARG A 43 6.24 14.93 -10.36
N LYS A 44 7.40 14.95 -9.73
CA LYS A 44 8.64 15.31 -10.42
C LYS A 44 9.00 14.23 -11.44
N GLU A 45 9.74 14.61 -12.45
CA GLU A 45 10.28 13.63 -13.40
C GLU A 45 11.17 12.62 -12.68
N ILE A 46 11.18 11.37 -13.14
CA ILE A 46 11.96 10.29 -12.51
C ILE A 46 13.45 10.65 -12.43
N LYS A 47 13.99 11.30 -13.47
CA LYS A 47 15.39 11.77 -13.50
C LYS A 47 15.75 12.76 -12.40
N ASP A 48 14.74 13.46 -11.85
CA ASP A 48 14.91 14.50 -10.82
C ASP A 48 14.74 13.94 -9.40
N LEU A 49 14.52 12.62 -9.23
CA LEU A 49 14.31 11.97 -7.93
C LEU A 49 15.62 11.64 -7.19
N ASN A 50 16.78 11.89 -7.81
CA ASN A 50 18.10 11.63 -7.21
C ASN A 50 18.33 10.16 -6.81
N ILE A 51 17.87 9.24 -7.66
CA ILE A 51 17.81 7.80 -7.37
C ILE A 51 19.19 7.19 -7.18
N GLU A 52 20.14 7.51 -8.06
CA GLU A 52 21.49 6.93 -8.00
C GLU A 52 22.20 7.30 -6.69
N ALA A 53 22.22 8.60 -6.34
CA ALA A 53 22.84 9.06 -5.11
C ALA A 53 22.15 8.49 -3.87
N GLY A 54 20.81 8.34 -3.92
CA GLY A 54 20.05 7.70 -2.85
C GLY A 54 20.46 6.25 -2.64
N TRP A 55 20.57 5.45 -3.71
CA TRP A 55 21.00 4.06 -3.61
C TRP A 55 22.46 3.87 -3.23
N GLU A 56 23.34 4.74 -3.72
CA GLU A 56 24.73 4.74 -3.28
C GLU A 56 24.85 4.95 -1.76
N TYR A 57 24.05 5.88 -1.24
CA TYR A 57 24.01 6.15 0.20
C TYR A 57 23.33 5.00 0.96
N ALA A 58 22.19 4.50 0.49
CA ALA A 58 21.43 3.40 1.10
C ALA A 58 22.31 2.16 1.29
N THR A 59 23.09 1.81 0.27
CA THR A 59 24.03 0.67 0.32
C THR A 59 25.06 0.84 1.44
N LYS A 60 25.61 2.06 1.61
CA LYS A 60 26.59 2.37 2.68
C LYS A 60 25.95 2.37 4.06
N ALA A 61 24.70 2.84 4.16
CA ALA A 61 23.92 2.89 5.40
C ALA A 61 23.32 1.53 5.81
N GLY A 62 23.43 0.49 4.97
CA GLY A 62 22.87 -0.83 5.26
C GLY A 62 21.35 -0.94 5.01
N ILE A 63 20.75 0.04 4.32
CA ILE A 63 19.36 -0.02 3.86
C ILE A 63 19.29 -0.94 2.66
N ARG A 64 18.48 -2.00 2.75
CA ARG A 64 18.49 -3.13 1.81
C ARG A 64 17.34 -3.10 0.86
N GLU A 65 16.21 -2.53 1.27
CA GLU A 65 14.96 -2.59 0.52
C GLU A 65 14.17 -1.31 0.66
N ILE A 66 13.40 -1.02 -0.38
CA ILE A 66 12.48 0.11 -0.45
C ILE A 66 11.12 -0.42 -0.84
N VAL A 67 10.12 0.00 -0.10
CA VAL A 67 8.71 -0.21 -0.40
C VAL A 67 8.12 1.13 -0.84
N VAL A 68 7.37 1.15 -1.92
CA VAL A 68 6.66 2.35 -2.35
C VAL A 68 5.19 2.23 -1.93
N HIS A 69 4.62 3.29 -1.42
CA HIS A 69 3.19 3.39 -1.14
C HIS A 69 2.50 4.23 -2.20
N ALA A 70 1.40 3.73 -2.74
CA ALA A 70 0.55 4.46 -3.67
C ALA A 70 -0.19 5.60 -2.96
N PRO A 71 -0.37 6.77 -3.59
CA PRO A 71 -1.10 7.88 -2.98
C PRO A 71 -2.58 7.57 -2.75
N TYR A 72 -3.15 8.05 -1.65
CA TYR A 72 -4.55 7.79 -1.24
C TYR A 72 -5.60 8.23 -2.25
N ILE A 73 -5.23 9.14 -3.17
CA ILE A 73 -6.16 9.63 -4.21
C ILE A 73 -6.46 8.58 -5.29
N ILE A 74 -5.70 7.49 -5.33
CA ILE A 74 -6.00 6.35 -6.21
C ILE A 74 -7.14 5.56 -5.59
N ASN A 75 -8.32 5.63 -6.21
CA ASN A 75 -9.50 4.87 -5.80
C ASN A 75 -10.03 4.06 -6.97
N LEU A 76 -9.57 2.81 -7.08
CA LEU A 76 -10.02 1.87 -8.12
C LEU A 76 -11.44 1.35 -7.86
N ALA A 77 -11.95 1.46 -6.63
CA ALA A 77 -13.29 0.99 -6.28
C ALA A 77 -14.42 1.97 -6.64
N ASN A 78 -14.09 3.14 -7.20
CA ASN A 78 -15.08 4.16 -7.52
C ASN A 78 -15.93 3.75 -8.72
N THR A 79 -17.20 3.45 -8.49
CA THR A 79 -18.18 3.09 -9.53
C THR A 79 -19.07 4.25 -9.94
N VAL A 80 -19.04 5.36 -9.20
CA VAL A 80 -19.97 6.49 -9.35
C VAL A 80 -19.50 7.46 -10.45
N LYS A 81 -18.18 7.67 -10.53
CA LYS A 81 -17.57 8.64 -11.45
C LYS A 81 -16.57 7.94 -12.38
N PRO A 82 -16.95 7.64 -13.62
CA PRO A 82 -16.06 6.98 -14.58
C PRO A 82 -14.73 7.69 -14.76
N GLU A 83 -14.71 9.02 -14.81
CA GLU A 83 -13.50 9.82 -14.93
C GLU A 83 -12.55 9.66 -13.75
N THR A 84 -13.06 9.44 -12.54
CA THR A 84 -12.24 9.18 -11.35
C THR A 84 -11.60 7.79 -11.42
N PHE A 85 -12.33 6.80 -11.92
CA PHE A 85 -11.80 5.46 -12.14
C PHE A 85 -10.71 5.46 -13.23
N GLU A 86 -10.96 6.08 -14.38
CA GLU A 86 -9.97 6.18 -15.47
C GLU A 86 -8.70 6.88 -14.99
N PHE A 87 -8.85 7.99 -14.26
CA PHE A 87 -7.74 8.68 -13.62
C PHE A 87 -6.96 7.76 -12.66
N ALA A 88 -7.66 6.98 -11.81
CA ALA A 88 -7.03 6.07 -10.86
C ALA A 88 -6.20 4.99 -11.56
N VAL A 89 -6.71 4.43 -12.67
CA VAL A 89 -6.00 3.44 -13.50
C VAL A 89 -4.73 4.06 -14.10
N GLU A 90 -4.84 5.22 -14.77
CA GLU A 90 -3.67 5.90 -15.35
C GLU A 90 -2.63 6.27 -14.30
N PHE A 91 -3.09 6.72 -13.13
CA PHE A 91 -2.19 7.18 -12.08
C PHE A 91 -1.49 6.00 -11.39
N LEU A 92 -2.18 4.89 -11.17
CA LEU A 92 -1.58 3.65 -10.67
C LEU A 92 -0.51 3.11 -11.63
N GLU A 93 -0.79 3.14 -12.94
CA GLU A 93 0.19 2.74 -13.96
C GLU A 93 1.46 3.61 -13.90
N LYS A 94 1.31 4.92 -13.70
CA LYS A 94 2.45 5.83 -13.48
C LYS A 94 3.23 5.49 -12.20
N GLU A 95 2.54 5.20 -11.10
CA GLU A 95 3.19 4.85 -9.83
C GLU A 95 3.93 3.50 -9.92
N ILE A 96 3.43 2.51 -10.67
CA ILE A 96 4.16 1.25 -10.93
C ILE A 96 5.48 1.54 -11.67
N ARG A 97 5.44 2.34 -12.74
CA ARG A 97 6.67 2.72 -13.48
C ARG A 97 7.66 3.46 -12.58
N ARG A 98 7.17 4.34 -11.70
CA ARG A 98 8.00 5.06 -10.75
C ARG A 98 8.60 4.13 -9.69
N THR A 99 7.81 3.18 -9.20
CA THR A 99 8.26 2.13 -8.27
C THR A 99 9.40 1.30 -8.88
N ALA A 100 9.24 0.84 -10.12
CA ALA A 100 10.28 0.14 -10.86
C ALA A 100 11.55 1.00 -11.04
N ALA A 101 11.39 2.28 -11.41
CA ALA A 101 12.50 3.22 -11.55
C ALA A 101 13.23 3.46 -10.22
N MET A 102 12.53 3.44 -9.09
CA MET A 102 13.10 3.51 -7.75
C MET A 102 13.83 2.21 -7.34
N ARG A 103 13.82 1.18 -8.21
CA ARG A 103 14.34 -0.17 -7.94
C ARG A 103 13.62 -0.87 -6.78
N SER A 104 12.39 -0.47 -6.49
CA SER A 104 11.50 -1.17 -5.58
C SER A 104 10.72 -2.25 -6.32
N LYS A 105 10.46 -3.35 -5.63
CA LYS A 105 9.65 -4.47 -6.14
C LYS A 105 8.22 -4.44 -5.63
N ILE A 106 7.89 -3.57 -4.69
CA ILE A 106 6.61 -3.57 -3.99
C ILE A 106 6.00 -2.17 -4.02
N LEU A 107 4.74 -2.13 -4.47
CA LEU A 107 3.87 -0.96 -4.39
C LEU A 107 2.66 -1.31 -3.52
N VAL A 108 2.58 -0.73 -2.33
CA VAL A 108 1.41 -0.86 -1.44
C VAL A 108 0.27 -0.04 -2.00
N LEU A 109 -0.93 -0.62 -2.03
CA LEU A 109 -2.13 0.01 -2.57
C LEU A 109 -3.33 -0.23 -1.65
N HIS A 110 -4.00 0.85 -1.25
CA HIS A 110 -5.34 0.75 -0.67
C HIS A 110 -6.31 0.24 -1.74
N PRO A 111 -7.11 -0.80 -1.49
CA PRO A 111 -8.06 -1.32 -2.47
C PRO A 111 -9.06 -0.29 -2.98
N GLY A 112 -9.42 0.66 -2.11
CA GLY A 112 -10.27 1.80 -2.44
C GLY A 112 -11.56 1.87 -1.64
N SER A 113 -12.44 2.78 -2.04
CA SER A 113 -13.73 3.02 -1.41
C SER A 113 -14.85 2.93 -2.44
N ALA A 114 -15.84 2.07 -2.16
CA ALA A 114 -16.96 1.78 -3.06
C ALA A 114 -18.03 2.90 -3.10
N LEU A 115 -17.93 3.89 -2.22
CA LEU A 115 -18.94 4.93 -2.03
C LEU A 115 -20.31 4.31 -1.77
N ASP A 116 -21.35 4.76 -2.48
CA ASP A 116 -22.73 4.29 -2.28
C ASP A 116 -23.05 2.97 -3.02
N ALA A 117 -22.09 2.40 -3.77
CA ALA A 117 -22.33 1.22 -4.61
C ALA A 117 -22.26 -0.12 -3.85
N GLY A 118 -21.71 -0.12 -2.63
CA GLY A 118 -21.49 -1.32 -1.84
C GLY A 118 -20.23 -2.08 -2.17
N ALA A 119 -19.80 -2.94 -1.24
CA ALA A 119 -18.49 -3.61 -1.31
C ALA A 119 -18.35 -4.51 -2.56
N GLU A 120 -19.37 -5.27 -2.92
CA GLU A 120 -19.33 -6.17 -4.09
C GLU A 120 -19.04 -5.42 -5.39
N ALA A 121 -19.74 -4.30 -5.63
CA ALA A 121 -19.51 -3.47 -6.81
C ALA A 121 -18.13 -2.80 -6.78
N GLY A 122 -17.69 -2.34 -5.59
CA GLY A 122 -16.36 -1.78 -5.41
C GLY A 122 -15.25 -2.79 -5.68
N ILE A 123 -15.37 -4.02 -5.17
CA ILE A 123 -14.44 -5.12 -5.43
C ILE A 123 -14.37 -5.43 -6.93
N ALA A 124 -15.51 -5.58 -7.60
CA ALA A 124 -15.55 -5.83 -9.03
C ALA A 124 -14.86 -4.72 -9.83
N GLN A 125 -15.05 -3.46 -9.44
CA GLN A 125 -14.41 -2.32 -10.09
C GLN A 125 -12.90 -2.29 -9.83
N THR A 126 -12.46 -2.60 -8.61
CA THR A 126 -11.02 -2.72 -8.28
C THR A 126 -10.35 -3.82 -9.09
N VAL A 127 -10.98 -4.98 -9.18
CA VAL A 127 -10.51 -6.10 -10.03
C VAL A 127 -10.35 -5.65 -11.49
N ARG A 128 -11.36 -4.94 -12.03
CA ARG A 128 -11.29 -4.40 -13.39
C ARG A 128 -10.09 -3.46 -13.56
N GLY A 129 -9.90 -2.53 -12.62
CA GLY A 129 -8.79 -1.58 -12.65
C GLY A 129 -7.43 -2.26 -12.57
N LEU A 130 -7.26 -3.22 -11.65
CA LEU A 130 -6.04 -4.00 -11.51
C LEU A 130 -5.72 -4.81 -12.77
N ASN A 131 -6.72 -5.46 -13.38
CA ASN A 131 -6.52 -6.18 -14.63
C ASN A 131 -6.06 -5.23 -15.76
N MET A 132 -6.69 -4.06 -15.92
CA MET A 132 -6.28 -3.06 -16.92
C MET A 132 -4.82 -2.63 -16.71
N VAL A 133 -4.43 -2.30 -15.50
CA VAL A 133 -3.08 -1.83 -15.17
C VAL A 133 -2.04 -2.93 -15.34
N LEU A 134 -2.30 -4.14 -14.83
CA LEU A 134 -1.37 -5.26 -14.91
C LEU A 134 -1.22 -5.81 -16.34
N ASP A 135 -2.28 -5.75 -17.15
CA ASP A 135 -2.21 -6.18 -18.55
C ASP A 135 -1.43 -5.18 -19.41
N ALA A 136 -1.53 -3.89 -19.12
CA ALA A 136 -0.82 -2.83 -19.83
C ALA A 136 0.64 -2.66 -19.38
N ASN A 137 0.99 -3.12 -18.15
CA ASN A 137 2.28 -2.88 -17.52
C ASN A 137 3.10 -4.16 -17.39
N GLY A 138 4.31 -4.14 -17.96
CA GLY A 138 5.29 -5.24 -17.92
C GLY A 138 6.37 -5.10 -16.84
N ASP A 139 6.35 -4.03 -16.03
CA ASP A 139 7.33 -3.84 -14.96
C ASP A 139 7.20 -4.93 -13.90
N ASP A 140 8.33 -5.42 -13.39
CA ASP A 140 8.40 -6.45 -12.35
C ASP A 140 8.19 -5.83 -10.96
N VAL A 141 6.96 -5.38 -10.72
CA VAL A 141 6.51 -4.79 -9.45
C VAL A 141 5.28 -5.54 -8.96
N PHE A 142 5.30 -5.96 -7.71
CA PHE A 142 4.14 -6.53 -7.03
C PHE A 142 3.24 -5.41 -6.48
N ILE A 143 1.94 -5.56 -6.60
CA ILE A 143 0.96 -4.70 -5.94
C ILE A 143 0.57 -5.39 -4.63
N ALA A 144 0.95 -4.80 -3.50
CA ALA A 144 0.58 -5.29 -2.18
C ALA A 144 -0.73 -4.59 -1.75
N LEU A 145 -1.84 -5.32 -1.79
CA LEU A 145 -3.13 -4.82 -1.33
C LEU A 145 -3.10 -4.70 0.19
N GLU A 146 -3.43 -3.52 0.68
CA GLU A 146 -3.44 -3.26 2.12
C GLU A 146 -4.75 -3.74 2.76
N THR A 147 -4.65 -4.36 3.93
CA THR A 147 -5.82 -4.65 4.78
C THR A 147 -6.34 -3.34 5.35
N MET A 148 -7.65 -3.09 5.24
CA MET A 148 -8.28 -1.81 5.59
C MET A 148 -9.15 -1.92 6.84
N ALA A 149 -9.29 -0.79 7.55
CA ALA A 149 -10.13 -0.70 8.75
C ALA A 149 -11.64 -0.75 8.44
N GLY A 150 -12.05 -0.49 7.21
CA GLY A 150 -13.44 -0.40 6.81
C GLY A 150 -14.09 0.94 7.16
N LYS A 151 -13.32 2.02 7.14
CA LYS A 151 -13.84 3.38 7.37
C LYS A 151 -14.79 3.77 6.24
N GLY A 152 -16.04 4.07 6.61
CA GLY A 152 -17.07 4.42 5.65
C GLY A 152 -17.37 3.29 4.66
N SER A 153 -16.98 3.44 3.41
CA SER A 153 -17.20 2.49 2.32
C SER A 153 -15.90 1.88 1.78
N GLU A 154 -14.84 1.89 2.57
CA GLU A 154 -13.59 1.19 2.22
C GLU A 154 -13.84 -0.30 2.01
N ILE A 155 -13.21 -0.85 0.98
CA ILE A 155 -13.16 -2.29 0.71
C ILE A 155 -11.80 -2.85 1.13
N GLY A 156 -11.72 -4.17 1.33
CA GLY A 156 -10.52 -4.82 1.85
C GLY A 156 -10.45 -4.85 3.39
N ARG A 157 -11.57 -4.60 4.06
CA ARG A 157 -11.71 -4.67 5.52
C ARG A 157 -11.76 -6.09 6.07
N THR A 158 -12.20 -7.05 5.25
CA THR A 158 -12.16 -8.46 5.62
C THR A 158 -11.18 -9.21 4.73
N PHE A 159 -10.63 -10.32 5.24
CA PHE A 159 -9.73 -11.16 4.46
C PHE A 159 -10.43 -11.74 3.24
N GLU A 160 -11.74 -12.02 3.34
CA GLU A 160 -12.57 -12.48 2.22
C GLU A 160 -12.71 -11.42 1.13
N GLU A 161 -12.80 -10.12 1.47
CA GLU A 161 -12.82 -9.04 0.47
C GLU A 161 -11.49 -8.96 -0.29
N ILE A 162 -10.35 -9.06 0.42
CA ILE A 162 -9.02 -9.16 -0.21
C ILE A 162 -8.94 -10.39 -1.10
N ARG A 163 -9.41 -11.55 -0.61
CA ARG A 163 -9.45 -12.81 -1.37
C ARG A 163 -10.29 -12.67 -2.64
N ALA A 164 -11.44 -12.02 -2.56
CA ALA A 164 -12.31 -11.79 -3.72
C ALA A 164 -11.61 -10.95 -4.80
N ILE A 165 -10.81 -9.94 -4.40
CA ILE A 165 -9.97 -9.19 -5.35
C ILE A 165 -8.93 -10.11 -6.01
N TYR A 166 -8.22 -10.91 -5.22
CA TYR A 166 -7.24 -11.88 -5.74
C TYR A 166 -7.85 -12.82 -6.77
N ASP A 167 -9.03 -13.37 -6.47
CA ASP A 167 -9.68 -14.36 -7.34
C ASP A 167 -10.12 -13.77 -8.68
N GLY A 168 -10.45 -12.49 -8.72
CA GLY A 168 -10.86 -11.78 -9.93
C GLY A 168 -9.70 -11.28 -10.79
N VAL A 169 -8.48 -11.17 -10.26
CA VAL A 169 -7.33 -10.65 -11.01
C VAL A 169 -6.68 -11.76 -11.85
N HIS A 170 -6.40 -11.47 -13.13
CA HIS A 170 -5.83 -12.44 -14.08
C HIS A 170 -4.38 -12.81 -13.70
N LYS A 171 -3.57 -11.81 -13.36
CA LYS A 171 -2.15 -11.94 -12.99
C LYS A 171 -1.98 -11.94 -11.47
N LYS A 172 -2.61 -12.91 -10.78
CA LYS A 172 -2.58 -13.01 -9.29
C LYS A 172 -1.17 -13.13 -8.74
N GLU A 173 -0.26 -13.70 -9.49
CA GLU A 173 1.15 -13.82 -9.11
C GLU A 173 1.84 -12.47 -8.90
N ARG A 174 1.24 -11.39 -9.45
CA ARG A 174 1.67 -10.01 -9.27
C ARG A 174 1.05 -9.33 -8.03
N LEU A 175 0.15 -10.00 -7.33
CA LEU A 175 -0.45 -9.49 -6.10
C LEU A 175 0.28 -10.01 -4.86
N ARG A 176 0.30 -9.18 -3.84
CA ARG A 176 0.73 -9.47 -2.47
C ARG A 176 -0.19 -8.75 -1.50
N VAL A 177 0.01 -8.96 -0.22
CA VAL A 177 -0.72 -8.26 0.84
C VAL A 177 0.25 -7.40 1.65
N CYS A 178 -0.20 -6.20 1.99
CA CYS A 178 0.30 -5.40 3.08
C CYS A 178 -0.64 -5.59 4.27
N PHE A 179 -0.15 -6.22 5.33
CA PHE A 179 -0.91 -6.47 6.54
C PHE A 179 -0.68 -5.31 7.52
N ASP A 180 -1.71 -4.49 7.74
CA ASP A 180 -1.66 -3.37 8.69
C ASP A 180 -2.35 -3.76 10.01
N THR A 181 -1.60 -3.72 11.11
CA THR A 181 -2.10 -4.18 12.42
C THR A 181 -3.17 -3.25 13.00
N CYS A 182 -3.07 -1.94 12.78
CA CYS A 182 -4.10 -0.98 13.19
C CYS A 182 -5.40 -1.22 12.40
N HIS A 183 -5.31 -1.34 11.09
CA HIS A 183 -6.47 -1.56 10.24
C HIS A 183 -7.17 -2.89 10.55
N VAL A 184 -6.42 -3.95 10.75
CA VAL A 184 -6.94 -5.28 11.08
C VAL A 184 -7.68 -5.26 12.43
N ASN A 185 -7.08 -4.61 13.47
CA ASN A 185 -7.75 -4.40 14.74
C ASN A 185 -9.06 -3.59 14.58
N ASP A 186 -9.00 -2.50 13.85
CA ASP A 186 -10.17 -1.62 13.63
C ASP A 186 -11.24 -2.28 12.76
N ALA A 187 -10.87 -3.25 11.92
CA ALA A 187 -11.81 -4.09 11.18
C ALA A 187 -12.50 -5.16 12.05
N GLY A 188 -12.00 -5.42 13.26
CA GLY A 188 -12.61 -6.35 14.21
C GLY A 188 -11.87 -7.66 14.42
N TYR A 189 -10.64 -7.80 13.95
CA TYR A 189 -9.78 -8.94 14.23
C TYR A 189 -8.93 -8.67 15.47
N ASP A 190 -9.13 -9.44 16.53
CA ASP A 190 -8.53 -9.20 17.84
C ASP A 190 -7.07 -9.67 17.93
N LEU A 191 -6.15 -8.81 17.46
CA LEU A 191 -4.71 -9.10 17.52
C LEU A 191 -4.14 -9.11 18.94
N VAL A 192 -4.86 -8.55 19.92
CA VAL A 192 -4.38 -8.45 21.29
C VAL A 192 -4.67 -9.73 22.10
N HIS A 193 -5.87 -10.31 21.91
CA HIS A 193 -6.30 -11.46 22.71
C HIS A 193 -6.40 -12.76 21.91
N ASP A 194 -6.42 -12.70 20.57
CA ASP A 194 -6.51 -13.85 19.68
C ASP A 194 -5.56 -13.75 18.48
N TYR A 195 -4.30 -13.41 18.75
CA TYR A 195 -3.26 -13.26 17.73
C TYR A 195 -3.17 -14.48 16.78
N ASP A 196 -3.05 -15.67 17.36
CA ASP A 196 -2.90 -16.91 16.59
C ASP A 196 -4.14 -17.18 15.72
N GLY A 197 -5.36 -16.98 16.27
CA GLY A 197 -6.60 -17.19 15.53
C GLY A 197 -6.78 -16.22 14.37
N VAL A 198 -6.31 -14.97 14.52
CA VAL A 198 -6.32 -14.00 13.41
C VAL A 198 -5.40 -14.46 12.27
N PHE A 199 -4.16 -14.89 12.60
CA PHE A 199 -3.22 -15.37 11.57
C PHE A 199 -3.62 -16.72 10.98
N GLU A 200 -4.21 -17.62 11.74
CA GLU A 200 -4.79 -18.86 11.22
C GLU A 200 -5.94 -18.58 10.24
N THR A 201 -6.79 -17.59 10.55
CA THR A 201 -7.86 -17.16 9.66
C THR A 201 -7.31 -16.55 8.38
N PHE A 202 -6.30 -15.68 8.50
CA PHE A 202 -5.64 -15.08 7.35
C PHE A 202 -5.00 -16.15 6.46
N ASP A 203 -4.28 -17.10 7.05
CA ASP A 203 -3.62 -18.19 6.32
C ASP A 203 -4.64 -19.04 5.55
N LYS A 204 -5.75 -19.37 6.19
CA LYS A 204 -6.83 -20.17 5.57
C LYS A 204 -7.50 -19.45 4.41
N VAL A 205 -7.68 -18.12 4.49
CA VAL A 205 -8.42 -17.34 3.48
C VAL A 205 -7.50 -16.91 2.34
N ILE A 206 -6.30 -16.42 2.66
CA ILE A 206 -5.40 -15.79 1.68
C ILE A 206 -4.11 -16.59 1.52
N GLY A 207 -3.48 -16.96 2.63
CA GLY A 207 -2.15 -17.57 2.72
C GLY A 207 -1.13 -16.61 3.33
N LEU A 208 -0.40 -17.02 4.37
CA LEU A 208 0.64 -16.22 5.02
C LEU A 208 1.79 -15.88 4.08
N ASP A 209 2.06 -16.71 3.11
CA ASP A 209 3.08 -16.54 2.07
C ASP A 209 2.78 -15.36 1.11
N GLN A 210 1.54 -14.85 1.13
CA GLN A 210 1.15 -13.68 0.35
C GLN A 210 1.50 -12.35 1.02
N ILE A 211 1.85 -12.35 2.32
CA ILE A 211 2.25 -11.12 3.02
C ILE A 211 3.65 -10.71 2.57
N ALA A 212 3.75 -9.56 1.94
CA ALA A 212 5.02 -8.95 1.54
C ALA A 212 5.43 -7.79 2.43
N VAL A 213 4.47 -7.13 3.07
CA VAL A 213 4.69 -5.95 3.92
C VAL A 213 3.86 -6.07 5.18
N PHE A 214 4.45 -5.68 6.31
CA PHE A 214 3.72 -5.40 7.54
C PHE A 214 3.81 -3.91 7.85
N HIS A 215 2.66 -3.28 8.06
CA HIS A 215 2.58 -2.02 8.79
C HIS A 215 2.29 -2.36 10.26
N ILE A 216 3.25 -2.10 11.12
CA ILE A 216 3.12 -2.36 12.56
C ILE A 216 2.73 -1.06 13.23
N ASN A 217 1.45 -0.79 13.23
CA ASN A 217 0.84 0.40 13.81
C ASN A 217 0.00 0.03 15.03
N ASP A 218 -0.03 0.91 16.02
CA ASP A 218 -0.98 0.82 17.12
C ASP A 218 -2.27 1.57 16.74
N SER A 219 -3.41 1.21 17.37
CA SER A 219 -4.68 1.89 17.13
C SER A 219 -5.09 2.74 18.33
N LEU A 220 -5.55 3.95 18.07
CA LEU A 220 -6.21 4.80 19.08
C LEU A 220 -7.63 4.33 19.42
N ASN A 221 -8.15 3.38 18.67
CA ASN A 221 -9.55 2.97 18.70
C ASN A 221 -9.72 1.59 19.36
N PRO A 222 -10.91 1.32 19.92
CA PRO A 222 -11.23 -0.04 20.34
C PRO A 222 -11.40 -0.97 19.14
N LEU A 223 -11.30 -2.27 19.41
CA LEU A 223 -11.53 -3.32 18.44
C LEU A 223 -12.84 -3.10 17.64
N GLY A 224 -12.75 -3.19 16.33
CA GLY A 224 -13.91 -3.07 15.44
C GLY A 224 -14.47 -1.64 15.29
N ALA A 225 -13.67 -0.61 15.55
CA ALA A 225 -14.11 0.78 15.48
C ALA A 225 -14.33 1.30 14.05
N HIS A 226 -13.77 0.65 13.03
CA HIS A 226 -13.83 1.06 11.63
C HIS A 226 -13.35 2.50 11.38
N ARG A 227 -12.17 2.87 11.92
CA ARG A 227 -11.65 4.25 11.83
C ARG A 227 -10.28 4.30 11.26
N SER A 228 -9.31 3.69 11.27
CA SER A 228 -7.95 3.90 10.75
C SER A 228 -7.24 5.14 11.35
N GLU A 229 -7.36 5.35 12.66
CA GLU A 229 -6.62 6.38 13.37
C GLU A 229 -5.40 5.72 14.04
N GLU A 230 -4.26 5.84 13.39
CA GLU A 230 -3.00 5.31 13.89
C GLU A 230 -2.50 6.17 15.07
N HIS A 231 -1.90 5.52 16.07
CA HIS A 231 -1.18 6.21 17.11
C HIS A 231 0.19 6.63 16.56
N THR A 232 0.30 7.88 16.12
CA THR A 232 1.61 8.51 15.94
C THR A 232 2.09 8.93 17.32
N SER A 233 3.01 8.15 17.90
CA SER A 233 3.76 8.62 19.06
C SER A 233 4.62 9.79 18.61
N GLU A 234 4.25 11.00 19.04
CA GLU A 234 5.15 12.16 19.00
C GLU A 234 6.40 11.92 19.86
#